data_df4d3fe401b9b31831814c0fdd20c2ec
#
_entry.id   df4d3fe401b9b31831814c0fdd20c2ec
#
_cell.length_a   1.000
_cell.length_b   1.000
_cell.length_c   1.000
_cell.angle_alpha   90.00
_cell.angle_beta   90.00
_cell.angle_gamma   90.00
#
_symmetry.space_group_name_H-M   'P 1'
#
loop_
_entity.id
_entity.type
_entity.pdbx_description
1 polymer ?
#
loop_
_entity_poly.entity_id
_entity_poly.type
_entity_poly.pdbx_seq_one_letter_code
_entity_poly.pdbx_strand_id
1 'polypeptide(L)'
;MELGRFGIWTFDFEDQPASMLRDSVQELEELGWPAIWIPERDGREALTHAGFLLASTERMAVVNGIARIGSRGARWTHGAALLLADAYPGRHVLGLGFGGAQPGVKPLDAMSEYLDELDTVTSANPLPEAPIRRLLAAYGPKMLGLARDRSEGAHTYHVTVPHTAQAREVLGEKAFLGVEHAVLFETDPGKAREIAREHLHDYLTSEYNVAKFRRLGYTEADIDGGRGSDRLVDDLVFWGDLDTIVAKLHGHLDAGADHVGVQVIGVEPGESAMPYWRRLAESLLPR
;
A
#
# COMPACT_ATOMS: atom_id res chain seq x y z
N MET A 1 -1.15 -15.89 -2.55
CA MET A 1 -1.48 -15.02 -1.39
C MET A 1 -2.97 -14.72 -1.43
N GLU A 2 -3.69 -14.99 -0.35
CA GLU A 2 -5.14 -14.75 -0.33
C GLU A 2 -5.42 -13.49 0.50
N LEU A 3 -5.45 -12.33 -0.16
CA LEU A 3 -5.81 -11.05 0.44
C LEU A 3 -7.18 -10.52 -0.06
N GLY A 4 -7.91 -11.36 -0.85
CA GLY A 4 -9.08 -10.91 -1.59
C GLY A 4 -8.72 -10.00 -2.76
N ARG A 5 -9.70 -9.60 -3.55
CA ARG A 5 -9.48 -8.71 -4.71
C ARG A 5 -9.35 -7.24 -4.30
N PHE A 6 -10.03 -6.84 -3.23
CA PHE A 6 -10.00 -5.50 -2.66
C PHE A 6 -9.70 -5.55 -1.19
N GLY A 7 -8.97 -4.55 -0.71
CA GLY A 7 -8.68 -4.31 0.70
C GLY A 7 -8.62 -2.82 0.98
N ILE A 8 -8.42 -2.46 2.22
CA ILE A 8 -8.24 -1.07 2.63
C ILE A 8 -6.76 -0.74 2.65
N TRP A 9 -6.41 0.44 2.16
CA TRP A 9 -5.11 1.06 2.37
C TRP A 9 -5.33 2.41 3.04
N THR A 10 -4.68 2.71 4.17
CA THR A 10 -5.06 3.92 4.91
C THR A 10 -3.95 4.52 5.76
N PHE A 11 -3.92 5.85 5.81
CA PHE A 11 -3.20 6.64 6.80
C PHE A 11 -4.06 7.01 8.02
N ASP A 12 -5.38 6.88 7.95
CA ASP A 12 -6.33 7.29 9.01
C ASP A 12 -5.95 6.74 10.39
N PHE A 13 -5.34 5.55 10.43
CA PHE A 13 -4.99 4.90 11.67
C PHE A 13 -3.72 5.45 12.33
N GLU A 14 -2.97 6.31 11.65
CA GLU A 14 -1.77 6.92 12.22
C GLU A 14 -2.12 7.93 13.35
N ASP A 15 -3.18 8.70 13.17
CA ASP A 15 -3.53 9.85 13.99
C ASP A 15 -4.65 9.58 15.00
N GLN A 16 -5.28 8.39 14.95
CA GLN A 16 -6.40 8.03 15.83
C GLN A 16 -5.93 7.35 17.11
N PRO A 17 -6.65 7.50 18.25
CA PRO A 17 -6.39 6.74 19.47
C PRO A 17 -6.52 5.22 19.25
N ALA A 18 -5.73 4.42 19.98
CA ALA A 18 -5.72 2.96 19.84
C ALA A 18 -7.09 2.29 20.08
N SER A 19 -7.93 2.86 20.95
CA SER A 19 -9.30 2.36 21.14
C SER A 19 -10.14 2.50 19.87
N MET A 20 -10.07 3.65 19.19
CA MET A 20 -10.77 3.87 17.94
C MET A 20 -10.26 2.96 16.82
N LEU A 21 -8.94 2.71 16.76
CA LEU A 21 -8.37 1.75 15.80
C LEU A 21 -8.96 0.35 15.99
N ARG A 22 -9.04 -0.11 17.25
CA ARG A 22 -9.60 -1.42 17.56
C ARG A 22 -11.03 -1.51 17.08
N ASP A 23 -11.87 -0.56 17.49
CA ASP A 23 -13.28 -0.55 17.13
C ASP A 23 -13.47 -0.49 15.60
N SER A 24 -12.69 0.36 14.92
CA SER A 24 -12.74 0.50 13.47
C SER A 24 -12.31 -0.78 12.75
N VAL A 25 -11.19 -1.40 13.13
CA VAL A 25 -10.71 -2.60 12.43
C VAL A 25 -11.62 -3.81 12.67
N GLN A 26 -12.25 -3.90 13.83
CA GLN A 26 -13.26 -4.92 14.11
C GLN A 26 -14.50 -4.74 13.24
N GLU A 27 -15.01 -3.52 13.12
CA GLU A 27 -16.12 -3.22 12.23
C GLU A 27 -15.77 -3.51 10.75
N LEU A 28 -14.55 -3.16 10.30
CA LEU A 28 -14.10 -3.46 8.94
C LEU A 28 -14.06 -4.97 8.69
N GLU A 29 -13.63 -5.76 9.66
CA GLU A 29 -13.66 -7.22 9.57
C GLU A 29 -15.09 -7.76 9.52
N GLU A 30 -16.01 -7.21 10.30
CA GLU A 30 -17.45 -7.56 10.28
C GLU A 30 -18.11 -7.23 8.94
N LEU A 31 -17.70 -6.12 8.30
CA LEU A 31 -18.12 -5.74 6.95
C LEU A 31 -17.58 -6.68 5.86
N GLY A 32 -16.62 -7.55 6.20
CA GLY A 32 -16.04 -8.55 5.29
C GLY A 32 -14.77 -8.11 4.57
N TRP A 33 -14.15 -6.99 4.96
CA TRP A 33 -12.87 -6.60 4.38
C TRP A 33 -11.79 -7.66 4.68
N PRO A 34 -11.15 -8.24 3.66
CA PRO A 34 -10.21 -9.34 3.85
C PRO A 34 -8.82 -8.89 4.30
N ALA A 35 -8.45 -7.65 3.99
CA ALA A 35 -7.11 -7.14 4.26
C ALA A 35 -7.11 -5.64 4.52
N ILE A 36 -6.18 -5.21 5.39
CA ILE A 36 -5.84 -3.81 5.60
C ILE A 36 -4.33 -3.59 5.42
N TRP A 37 -3.99 -2.55 4.67
CA TRP A 37 -2.62 -2.11 4.41
C TRP A 37 -2.34 -0.87 5.23
N ILE A 38 -1.27 -0.92 6.01
CA ILE A 38 -0.85 0.17 6.88
C ILE A 38 0.54 0.66 6.48
N PRO A 39 0.71 1.95 6.17
CA PRO A 39 2.01 2.53 5.91
C PRO A 39 2.81 2.75 7.19
N GLU A 40 4.10 3.04 7.05
CA GLU A 40 4.94 3.59 8.10
C GLU A 40 5.34 5.01 7.72
N ARG A 41 4.91 5.98 8.51
CA ARG A 41 5.31 7.39 8.43
C ARG A 41 6.19 7.75 9.63
N ASP A 42 5.90 8.85 10.28
CA ASP A 42 6.67 9.38 11.40
C ASP A 42 6.01 9.10 12.76
N GLY A 43 4.89 8.37 12.77
CA GLY A 43 4.09 8.08 13.95
C GLY A 43 4.30 6.68 14.49
N ARG A 44 3.52 5.73 14.00
CA ARG A 44 3.50 4.37 14.52
C ARG A 44 4.57 3.49 13.89
N GLU A 45 5.24 2.71 14.73
CA GLU A 45 6.18 1.68 14.27
C GLU A 45 5.40 0.55 13.57
N ALA A 46 5.83 0.18 12.37
CA ALA A 46 5.09 -0.64 11.43
C ALA A 46 4.68 -2.02 11.97
N LEU A 47 5.59 -2.73 12.63
CA LEU A 47 5.35 -4.10 13.11
C LEU A 47 4.56 -4.13 14.43
N THR A 48 4.78 -3.16 15.31
CA THR A 48 3.97 -2.95 16.50
C THR A 48 2.54 -2.60 16.13
N HIS A 49 2.34 -1.72 15.14
CA HIS A 49 1.02 -1.35 14.62
C HIS A 49 0.32 -2.58 14.01
N ALA A 50 1.03 -3.34 13.17
CA ALA A 50 0.48 -4.58 12.61
C ALA A 50 0.07 -5.58 13.71
N GLY A 51 0.92 -5.78 14.72
CA GLY A 51 0.62 -6.65 15.86
C GLY A 51 -0.63 -6.23 16.62
N PHE A 52 -0.82 -4.91 16.82
CA PHE A 52 -2.02 -4.39 17.48
C PHE A 52 -3.29 -4.68 16.69
N LEU A 53 -3.28 -4.48 15.36
CA LEU A 53 -4.44 -4.74 14.51
C LEU A 53 -4.74 -6.25 14.40
N LEU A 54 -3.70 -7.08 14.27
CA LEU A 54 -3.84 -8.54 14.27
C LEU A 54 -4.45 -9.07 15.57
N ALA A 55 -4.03 -8.53 16.71
CA ALA A 55 -4.58 -8.88 18.02
C ALA A 55 -6.02 -8.37 18.23
N SER A 56 -6.46 -7.41 17.43
CA SER A 56 -7.80 -6.83 17.49
C SER A 56 -8.80 -7.50 16.55
N THR A 57 -8.34 -8.43 15.69
CA THR A 57 -9.14 -9.09 14.65
C THR A 57 -8.91 -10.60 14.67
N GLU A 58 -9.79 -11.37 14.02
CA GLU A 58 -9.70 -12.83 13.98
C GLU A 58 -9.30 -13.40 12.60
N ARG A 59 -9.69 -12.73 11.52
CA ARG A 59 -9.58 -13.23 10.14
C ARG A 59 -8.82 -12.29 9.20
N MET A 60 -8.97 -10.96 9.41
CA MET A 60 -8.40 -9.95 8.54
C MET A 60 -6.88 -10.07 8.45
N ALA A 61 -6.35 -10.01 7.25
CA ALA A 61 -4.92 -9.90 7.02
C ALA A 61 -4.44 -8.46 7.22
N VAL A 62 -3.27 -8.30 7.83
CA VAL A 62 -2.61 -7.01 8.00
C VAL A 62 -1.33 -6.99 7.19
N VAL A 63 -1.21 -6.03 6.29
CA VAL A 63 -0.08 -5.88 5.38
C VAL A 63 0.64 -4.58 5.68
N ASN A 64 1.94 -4.61 5.87
CA ASN A 64 2.72 -3.38 5.89
C ASN A 64 2.79 -2.79 4.47
N GLY A 65 2.26 -1.64 4.26
CA GLY A 65 2.25 -0.94 2.98
C GLY A 65 2.94 0.43 3.01
N ILE A 66 4.19 0.52 3.48
CA ILE A 66 5.23 -0.48 3.74
C ILE A 66 5.94 -0.24 5.09
N ALA A 67 6.67 -1.24 5.59
CA ALA A 67 7.68 -1.03 6.63
C ALA A 67 8.97 -0.52 5.98
N ARG A 68 9.52 0.59 6.48
CA ARG A 68 10.71 1.22 5.91
C ARG A 68 11.98 0.47 6.34
N ILE A 69 12.79 0.02 5.38
CA ILE A 69 14.06 -0.67 5.68
C ILE A 69 15.08 0.24 6.39
N GLY A 70 15.00 1.55 6.20
CA GLY A 70 15.85 2.52 6.87
C GLY A 70 15.49 2.80 8.34
N SER A 71 14.28 2.40 8.79
CA SER A 71 13.81 2.64 10.16
C SER A 71 14.29 1.57 11.15
N ARG A 72 14.66 0.38 10.67
CA ARG A 72 15.08 -0.75 11.53
C ARG A 72 16.03 -1.70 10.82
N GLY A 73 16.96 -2.30 11.55
CA GLY A 73 17.86 -3.33 11.02
C GLY A 73 17.11 -4.64 10.71
N ALA A 74 17.60 -5.38 9.72
CA ALA A 74 16.99 -6.62 9.23
C ALA A 74 16.80 -7.68 10.34
N ARG A 75 17.74 -7.79 11.28
CA ARG A 75 17.63 -8.68 12.43
C ARG A 75 16.37 -8.44 13.28
N TRP A 76 16.07 -7.18 13.57
CA TRP A 76 14.90 -6.84 14.40
C TRP A 76 13.60 -7.01 13.62
N THR A 77 13.60 -6.69 12.34
CA THR A 77 12.47 -6.96 11.44
C THR A 77 12.19 -8.46 11.36
N HIS A 78 13.22 -9.28 11.21
CA HIS A 78 13.07 -10.74 11.18
C HIS A 78 12.45 -11.27 12.47
N GLY A 79 12.96 -10.87 13.63
CA GLY A 79 12.44 -11.32 14.92
C GLY A 79 10.98 -10.95 15.15
N ALA A 80 10.60 -9.71 14.80
CA ALA A 80 9.21 -9.25 14.91
C ALA A 80 8.29 -9.98 13.91
N ALA A 81 8.73 -10.16 12.65
CA ALA A 81 7.95 -10.86 11.64
C ALA A 81 7.76 -12.34 11.98
N LEU A 82 8.78 -13.00 12.58
CA LEU A 82 8.64 -14.37 13.10
C LEU A 82 7.56 -14.46 14.16
N LEU A 83 7.56 -13.55 15.16
CA LEU A 83 6.55 -13.52 16.20
C LEU A 83 5.14 -13.33 15.63
N LEU A 84 4.99 -12.41 14.66
CA LEU A 84 3.68 -12.17 14.04
C LEU A 84 3.22 -13.35 13.17
N ALA A 85 4.14 -14.04 12.49
CA ALA A 85 3.80 -15.23 11.72
C ALA A 85 3.41 -16.43 12.61
N ASP A 86 4.05 -16.57 13.76
CA ASP A 86 3.74 -17.62 14.76
C ASP A 86 2.41 -17.35 15.47
N ALA A 87 2.20 -16.12 15.94
CA ALA A 87 1.00 -15.73 16.66
C ALA A 87 -0.26 -15.62 15.77
N TYR A 88 -0.07 -15.28 14.49
CA TYR A 88 -1.17 -15.03 13.53
C TYR A 88 -0.89 -15.71 12.19
N PRO A 89 -0.92 -17.05 12.11
CA PRO A 89 -0.52 -17.79 10.93
C PRO A 89 -1.25 -17.33 9.64
N GLY A 90 -0.47 -16.92 8.63
CA GLY A 90 -0.96 -16.50 7.33
C GLY A 90 -1.63 -15.12 7.26
N ARG A 91 -1.79 -14.41 8.38
CA ARG A 91 -2.51 -13.13 8.46
C ARG A 91 -1.59 -11.90 8.38
N HIS A 92 -0.30 -12.02 8.67
CA HIS A 92 0.66 -10.95 8.52
C HIS A 92 1.42 -11.06 7.20
N VAL A 93 1.56 -9.93 6.49
CA VAL A 93 2.42 -9.80 5.31
C VAL A 93 3.39 -8.65 5.51
N LEU A 94 4.68 -8.97 5.55
CA LEU A 94 5.75 -7.99 5.67
C LEU A 94 5.99 -7.29 4.33
N GLY A 95 5.38 -6.14 4.11
CA GLY A 95 5.72 -5.29 2.98
C GLY A 95 6.92 -4.41 3.32
N LEU A 96 7.99 -4.53 2.54
CA LEU A 96 9.24 -3.78 2.71
C LEU A 96 9.39 -2.70 1.65
N GLY A 97 9.87 -1.54 2.03
CA GLY A 97 10.14 -0.45 1.11
C GLY A 97 11.24 0.49 1.59
N PHE A 98 11.72 1.30 0.66
CA PHE A 98 12.76 2.27 0.96
C PHE A 98 12.21 3.51 1.69
N GLY A 99 10.94 3.86 1.43
CA GLY A 99 10.19 4.88 2.16
C GLY A 99 10.54 6.33 1.81
N GLY A 100 11.33 6.57 0.78
CA GLY A 100 11.67 7.93 0.32
C GLY A 100 13.14 8.08 -0.06
N ALA A 101 13.49 9.23 -0.64
CA ALA A 101 14.85 9.51 -1.07
C ALA A 101 15.79 9.67 0.13
N GLN A 102 16.95 9.02 0.06
CA GLN A 102 18.07 9.26 0.98
C GLN A 102 19.29 9.67 0.16
N PRO A 103 19.94 10.82 0.46
CA PRO A 103 21.09 11.28 -0.30
C PRO A 103 22.20 10.23 -0.37
N GLY A 104 22.66 9.95 -1.59
CA GLY A 104 23.77 9.02 -1.83
C GLY A 104 23.42 7.53 -1.75
N VAL A 105 22.18 7.16 -1.41
CA VAL A 105 21.74 5.77 -1.33
C VAL A 105 20.94 5.40 -2.57
N LYS A 106 21.30 4.28 -3.18
CA LYS A 106 20.54 3.70 -4.30
C LYS A 106 19.51 2.71 -3.75
N PRO A 107 18.20 2.95 -3.94
CA PRO A 107 17.15 2.12 -3.35
C PRO A 107 17.24 0.63 -3.70
N LEU A 108 17.69 0.30 -4.92
CA LEU A 108 17.82 -1.10 -5.35
C LEU A 108 18.95 -1.82 -4.60
N ASP A 109 20.11 -1.17 -4.48
CA ASP A 109 21.26 -1.74 -3.80
C ASP A 109 20.97 -1.92 -2.31
N ALA A 110 20.41 -0.88 -1.66
CA ALA A 110 20.03 -0.93 -0.26
C ALA A 110 18.97 -2.00 0.04
N MET A 111 17.98 -2.18 -0.84
CA MET A 111 16.99 -3.24 -0.69
C MET A 111 17.63 -4.62 -0.84
N SER A 112 18.53 -4.80 -1.81
CA SER A 112 19.22 -6.08 -2.01
C SER A 112 20.08 -6.45 -0.80
N GLU A 113 20.88 -5.51 -0.29
CA GLU A 113 21.70 -5.69 0.90
C GLU A 113 20.86 -6.02 2.14
N TYR A 114 19.74 -5.30 2.32
CA TYR A 114 18.81 -5.57 3.42
C TYR A 114 18.19 -6.96 3.35
N LEU A 115 17.82 -7.42 2.15
CA LEU A 115 17.29 -8.77 1.94
C LEU A 115 18.37 -9.84 2.16
N ASP A 116 19.63 -9.58 1.79
CA ASP A 116 20.74 -10.50 2.03
C ASP A 116 20.98 -10.67 3.54
N GLU A 117 20.93 -9.57 4.30
CA GLU A 117 21.00 -9.61 5.76
C GLU A 117 19.79 -10.37 6.34
N LEU A 118 18.56 -10.02 5.90
CA LEU A 118 17.31 -10.62 6.38
C LEU A 118 17.28 -12.14 6.19
N ASP A 119 17.74 -12.65 5.04
CA ASP A 119 17.75 -14.05 4.69
C ASP A 119 18.83 -14.86 5.45
N THR A 120 19.83 -14.19 6.01
CA THR A 120 20.92 -14.81 6.80
C THR A 120 20.71 -14.70 8.31
N VAL A 121 19.67 -14.00 8.77
CA VAL A 121 19.39 -13.88 10.20
C VAL A 121 19.06 -15.25 10.79
N THR A 122 19.82 -15.62 11.82
CA THR A 122 19.49 -16.78 12.67
C THR A 122 18.79 -16.29 13.92
N SER A 123 17.70 -16.95 14.32
CA SER A 123 16.94 -16.65 15.51
C SER A 123 16.82 -17.87 16.42
N ALA A 124 16.80 -17.64 17.73
CA ALA A 124 16.44 -18.67 18.72
C ALA A 124 14.91 -18.76 18.93
N ASN A 125 14.14 -17.92 18.26
CA ASN A 125 12.69 -17.95 18.34
C ASN A 125 12.15 -19.25 17.71
N PRO A 126 11.03 -19.77 18.19
CA PRO A 126 10.32 -20.85 17.50
C PRO A 126 10.08 -20.49 16.05
N LEU A 127 10.21 -21.47 15.16
CA LEU A 127 9.84 -21.25 13.76
C LEU A 127 8.32 -21.36 13.62
N PRO A 128 7.67 -20.44 12.94
CA PRO A 128 6.23 -20.50 12.71
C PRO A 128 5.90 -21.67 11.75
N GLU A 129 4.69 -22.22 11.89
CA GLU A 129 4.19 -23.24 10.96
C GLU A 129 4.07 -22.70 9.54
N ALA A 130 3.63 -21.45 9.39
CA ALA A 130 3.56 -20.76 8.11
C ALA A 130 4.81 -19.86 7.93
N PRO A 131 5.41 -19.80 6.74
CA PRO A 131 6.57 -18.93 6.50
C PRO A 131 6.19 -17.45 6.63
N ILE A 132 7.19 -16.62 6.98
CA ILE A 132 7.04 -15.17 6.89
C ILE A 132 6.75 -14.81 5.43
N ARG A 133 5.61 -14.19 5.20
CA ARG A 133 5.20 -13.70 3.88
C ARG A 133 5.76 -12.30 3.68
N ARG A 134 6.33 -12.02 2.52
CA ARG A 134 6.86 -10.68 2.23
C ARG A 134 6.54 -10.19 0.83
N LEU A 135 6.37 -8.87 0.72
CA LEU A 135 6.22 -8.13 -0.54
C LEU A 135 7.25 -7.00 -0.57
N LEU A 136 7.63 -6.55 -1.75
CA LEU A 136 8.48 -5.36 -1.90
C LEU A 136 7.71 -4.21 -2.53
N ALA A 137 7.88 -3.00 -1.99
CA ALA A 137 7.50 -1.80 -2.71
C ALA A 137 8.35 -1.68 -3.97
N ALA A 138 7.71 -1.77 -5.11
CA ALA A 138 8.41 -1.80 -6.38
C ALA A 138 7.66 -0.98 -7.44
N TYR A 139 8.44 -0.24 -8.24
CA TYR A 139 7.86 0.64 -9.23
C TYR A 139 8.51 0.46 -10.61
N GLY A 140 9.83 0.59 -10.67
CA GLY A 140 10.57 0.41 -11.91
C GLY A 140 10.93 -1.06 -12.16
N PRO A 141 11.26 -1.41 -13.42
CA PRO A 141 11.44 -2.81 -13.84
C PRO A 141 12.51 -3.57 -13.04
N LYS A 142 13.58 -2.90 -12.61
CA LYS A 142 14.64 -3.54 -11.81
C LYS A 142 14.14 -3.93 -10.41
N MET A 143 13.38 -3.05 -9.74
CA MET A 143 12.82 -3.33 -8.41
C MET A 143 11.68 -4.35 -8.52
N LEU A 144 10.85 -4.29 -9.58
CA LEU A 144 9.83 -5.32 -9.86
C LEU A 144 10.49 -6.69 -10.10
N GLY A 145 11.62 -6.75 -10.82
CA GLY A 145 12.40 -7.96 -10.99
C GLY A 145 12.93 -8.50 -9.65
N LEU A 146 13.48 -7.63 -8.79
CA LEU A 146 13.91 -8.00 -7.45
C LEU A 146 12.74 -8.54 -6.60
N ALA A 147 11.58 -7.90 -6.67
CA ALA A 147 10.37 -8.33 -5.96
C ALA A 147 9.93 -9.73 -6.41
N ARG A 148 9.91 -9.99 -7.72
CA ARG A 148 9.62 -11.31 -8.28
C ARG A 148 10.58 -12.40 -7.79
N ASP A 149 11.88 -12.07 -7.73
CA ASP A 149 12.94 -13.03 -7.49
C ASP A 149 13.21 -13.26 -5.98
N ARG A 150 12.90 -12.29 -5.11
CA ARG A 150 13.28 -12.29 -3.70
C ARG A 150 12.11 -12.16 -2.72
N SER A 151 10.84 -12.13 -3.21
CA SER A 151 9.64 -12.07 -2.38
C SER A 151 8.46 -12.75 -3.05
N GLU A 152 7.27 -12.70 -2.44
CA GLU A 152 6.07 -13.24 -3.07
C GLU A 152 5.52 -12.32 -4.18
N GLY A 153 6.02 -11.09 -4.30
CA GLY A 153 5.60 -10.14 -5.31
C GLY A 153 5.82 -8.69 -4.91
N ALA A 154 5.05 -7.80 -5.53
CA ALA A 154 5.21 -6.36 -5.42
C ALA A 154 3.98 -5.66 -4.87
N HIS A 155 4.23 -4.53 -4.19
CA HIS A 155 3.25 -3.51 -3.88
C HIS A 155 3.61 -2.22 -4.63
N THR A 156 2.64 -1.68 -5.37
CA THR A 156 2.80 -0.42 -6.11
C THR A 156 1.91 0.67 -5.49
N TYR A 157 2.38 1.91 -5.51
CA TYR A 157 1.74 3.05 -4.86
C TYR A 157 1.74 4.28 -5.77
N HIS A 158 0.59 4.98 -5.88
CA HIS A 158 0.39 6.08 -6.82
C HIS A 158 0.81 5.73 -8.25
N VAL A 159 0.16 4.76 -8.82
CA VAL A 159 0.40 4.28 -10.18
C VAL A 159 -0.88 4.31 -11.01
N THR A 160 -0.72 4.31 -12.33
CA THR A 160 -1.84 4.28 -13.27
C THR A 160 -2.21 2.84 -13.67
N VAL A 161 -3.40 2.65 -14.22
CA VAL A 161 -3.82 1.34 -14.76
C VAL A 161 -2.85 0.82 -15.84
N PRO A 162 -2.35 1.62 -16.80
CA PRO A 162 -1.30 1.16 -17.73
C PRO A 162 -0.02 0.70 -17.04
N HIS A 163 0.41 1.34 -15.93
CA HIS A 163 1.56 0.86 -15.18
C HIS A 163 1.30 -0.51 -14.53
N THR A 164 0.09 -0.78 -14.08
CA THR A 164 -0.26 -2.08 -13.53
C THR A 164 -0.07 -3.20 -14.56
N ALA A 165 -0.48 -2.99 -15.81
CA ALA A 165 -0.21 -3.93 -16.90
C ALA A 165 1.29 -4.14 -17.14
N GLN A 166 2.08 -3.06 -17.17
CA GLN A 166 3.55 -3.14 -17.30
C GLN A 166 4.20 -3.86 -16.11
N ALA A 167 3.73 -3.61 -14.90
CA ALA A 167 4.24 -4.30 -13.71
C ALA A 167 3.93 -5.80 -13.77
N ARG A 168 2.73 -6.18 -14.22
CA ARG A 168 2.36 -7.58 -14.44
C ARG A 168 3.25 -8.27 -15.46
N GLU A 169 3.59 -7.61 -16.56
CA GLU A 169 4.52 -8.17 -17.56
C GLU A 169 5.90 -8.49 -16.95
N VAL A 170 6.44 -7.61 -16.10
CA VAL A 170 7.74 -7.82 -15.44
C VAL A 170 7.67 -8.90 -14.37
N LEU A 171 6.61 -8.92 -13.56
CA LEU A 171 6.40 -9.88 -12.48
C LEU A 171 6.06 -11.28 -12.99
N GLY A 172 5.46 -11.39 -14.18
CA GLY A 172 4.90 -12.64 -14.69
C GLY A 172 3.63 -13.05 -13.93
N GLU A 173 3.07 -14.20 -14.27
CA GLU A 173 1.75 -14.66 -13.78
C GLU A 173 1.74 -15.13 -12.32
N LYS A 174 2.89 -15.50 -11.77
CA LYS A 174 2.98 -16.17 -10.45
C LYS A 174 3.18 -15.21 -9.28
N ALA A 175 3.90 -14.13 -9.50
CA ALA A 175 4.21 -13.19 -8.44
C ALA A 175 2.99 -12.30 -8.14
N PHE A 176 2.71 -12.07 -6.87
CA PHE A 176 1.59 -11.25 -6.42
C PHE A 176 1.81 -9.78 -6.79
N LEU A 177 0.75 -9.12 -7.25
CA LEU A 177 0.74 -7.68 -7.52
C LEU A 177 -0.39 -7.01 -6.73
N GLY A 178 -0.03 -6.34 -5.65
CA GLY A 178 -0.92 -5.48 -4.87
C GLY A 178 -0.75 -4.02 -5.27
N VAL A 179 -1.83 -3.37 -5.68
CA VAL A 179 -1.85 -1.98 -6.12
C VAL A 179 -2.58 -1.13 -5.10
N GLU A 180 -1.97 -0.04 -4.64
CA GLU A 180 -2.72 1.00 -3.95
C GLU A 180 -3.34 1.95 -4.97
N HIS A 181 -4.58 2.42 -4.71
CA HIS A 181 -5.18 3.51 -5.47
C HIS A 181 -6.05 4.43 -4.61
N ALA A 182 -5.79 5.74 -4.72
CA ALA A 182 -6.54 6.77 -4.02
C ALA A 182 -7.92 7.00 -4.64
N VAL A 183 -8.97 7.11 -3.81
CA VAL A 183 -10.34 7.39 -4.24
C VAL A 183 -10.92 8.58 -3.48
N LEU A 184 -11.74 9.37 -4.16
CA LEU A 184 -12.36 10.57 -3.61
C LEU A 184 -13.84 10.65 -3.98
N PHE A 185 -14.72 10.70 -2.98
CA PHE A 185 -16.16 10.82 -3.15
C PHE A 185 -16.57 12.29 -3.35
N GLU A 186 -16.23 12.84 -4.51
CA GLU A 186 -16.64 14.17 -4.95
C GLU A 186 -16.99 14.12 -6.43
N THR A 187 -18.13 14.71 -6.82
CA THR A 187 -18.64 14.69 -8.20
C THR A 187 -18.43 16.00 -8.95
N ASP A 188 -18.13 17.09 -8.25
CA ASP A 188 -17.71 18.34 -8.89
C ASP A 188 -16.25 18.25 -9.34
N PRO A 189 -15.98 18.36 -10.65
CA PRO A 189 -14.61 18.18 -11.17
C PRO A 189 -13.60 19.18 -10.64
N GLY A 190 -14.04 20.41 -10.36
CA GLY A 190 -13.18 21.48 -9.86
C GLY A 190 -12.71 21.16 -8.43
N LYS A 191 -13.66 20.85 -7.56
CA LYS A 191 -13.38 20.47 -6.16
C LYS A 191 -12.58 19.18 -6.07
N ALA A 192 -12.98 18.14 -6.83
CA ALA A 192 -12.30 16.86 -6.81
C ALA A 192 -10.82 17.00 -7.15
N ARG A 193 -10.50 17.74 -8.21
CA ARG A 193 -9.11 17.98 -8.62
C ARG A 193 -8.33 18.86 -7.65
N GLU A 194 -8.98 19.78 -6.96
CA GLU A 194 -8.33 20.60 -5.93
C GLU A 194 -7.90 19.73 -4.73
N ILE A 195 -8.80 18.92 -4.19
CA ILE A 195 -8.52 17.97 -3.10
C ILE A 195 -7.45 16.96 -3.52
N ALA A 196 -7.56 16.42 -4.73
CA ALA A 196 -6.58 15.46 -5.25
C ALA A 196 -5.18 16.09 -5.42
N ARG A 197 -5.08 17.38 -5.84
CA ARG A 197 -3.81 18.12 -5.89
C ARG A 197 -3.19 18.32 -4.51
N GLU A 198 -4.00 18.65 -3.52
CA GLU A 198 -3.54 18.76 -2.14
C GLU A 198 -2.95 17.43 -1.65
N HIS A 199 -3.65 16.32 -1.88
CA HIS A 199 -3.16 14.97 -1.56
C HIS A 199 -1.86 14.62 -2.27
N LEU A 200 -1.70 15.00 -3.54
CA LEU A 200 -0.53 14.68 -4.36
C LEU A 200 0.64 15.66 -4.19
N HIS A 201 0.45 16.78 -3.49
CA HIS A 201 1.43 17.87 -3.43
C HIS A 201 2.83 17.42 -3.01
N ASP A 202 2.97 16.69 -1.91
CA ASP A 202 4.26 16.23 -1.40
C ASP A 202 4.95 15.26 -2.37
N TYR A 203 4.17 14.53 -3.15
CA TYR A 203 4.69 13.62 -4.17
C TYR A 203 5.14 14.36 -5.43
N LEU A 204 4.44 15.42 -5.83
CA LEU A 204 4.74 16.21 -7.02
C LEU A 204 5.86 17.24 -6.79
N THR A 205 6.19 17.55 -5.55
CA THR A 205 7.32 18.43 -5.17
C THR A 205 8.60 17.64 -4.83
N SER A 206 8.52 16.32 -4.67
CA SER A 206 9.66 15.46 -4.40
C SER A 206 10.32 14.99 -5.71
N GLU A 207 11.58 15.35 -5.95
CA GLU A 207 12.36 14.89 -7.12
C GLU A 207 12.35 13.36 -7.29
N TYR A 208 12.37 12.62 -6.20
CA TYR A 208 12.31 11.16 -6.22
C TYR A 208 10.97 10.66 -6.83
N ASN A 209 9.85 11.25 -6.43
CA ASN A 209 8.53 10.88 -6.96
C ASN A 209 8.29 11.47 -8.35
N VAL A 210 8.76 12.68 -8.63
CA VAL A 210 8.67 13.29 -9.97
C VAL A 210 9.39 12.43 -11.01
N ALA A 211 10.56 11.86 -10.68
CA ALA A 211 11.25 10.91 -11.55
C ALA A 211 10.38 9.65 -11.84
N LYS A 212 9.55 9.23 -10.90
CA LYS A 212 8.55 8.17 -11.09
C LYS A 212 7.50 8.60 -12.11
N PHE A 213 6.88 9.75 -11.94
CA PHE A 213 5.83 10.25 -12.84
C PHE A 213 6.34 10.47 -14.27
N ARG A 214 7.58 10.96 -14.43
CA ARG A 214 8.23 11.04 -15.75
C ARG A 214 8.34 9.67 -16.46
N ARG A 215 8.61 8.59 -15.72
CA ARG A 215 8.62 7.22 -16.25
C ARG A 215 7.22 6.72 -16.63
N LEU A 216 6.18 7.22 -15.99
CA LEU A 216 4.78 6.96 -16.37
C LEU A 216 4.35 7.74 -17.63
N GLY A 217 5.22 8.58 -18.20
CA GLY A 217 4.95 9.37 -19.41
C GLY A 217 4.35 10.74 -19.15
N TYR A 218 4.46 11.24 -17.91
CA TYR A 218 4.11 12.63 -17.59
C TYR A 218 5.28 13.56 -17.90
N THR A 219 4.96 14.73 -18.45
CA THR A 219 5.92 15.78 -18.80
C THR A 219 6.03 16.83 -17.70
N GLU A 220 6.96 17.77 -17.86
CA GLU A 220 7.06 18.93 -16.96
C GLU A 220 5.76 19.78 -16.94
N ALA A 221 5.03 19.83 -18.07
CA ALA A 221 3.73 20.49 -18.12
C ALA A 221 2.65 19.74 -17.31
N ASP A 222 2.79 18.42 -17.17
CA ASP A 222 1.91 17.64 -16.31
C ASP A 222 2.27 17.76 -14.83
N ILE A 223 3.56 17.90 -14.50
CA ILE A 223 4.02 18.15 -13.12
C ILE A 223 3.63 19.57 -12.67
N ASP A 224 3.69 20.55 -13.56
CA ASP A 224 3.25 21.94 -13.37
C ASP A 224 3.80 22.57 -12.06
N GLY A 225 5.11 22.47 -11.87
CA GLY A 225 5.77 22.99 -10.69
C GLY A 225 5.31 22.38 -9.35
N GLY A 226 4.74 21.19 -9.39
CA GLY A 226 4.21 20.49 -8.22
C GLY A 226 2.69 20.59 -8.05
N ARG A 227 1.99 21.31 -8.94
CA ARG A 227 0.53 21.44 -8.88
C ARG A 227 -0.19 20.23 -9.48
N GLY A 228 0.34 19.67 -10.56
CA GLY A 228 -0.26 18.57 -11.30
C GLY A 228 -1.31 19.02 -12.32
N SER A 229 -1.18 18.58 -13.57
CA SER A 229 -2.19 18.76 -14.60
C SER A 229 -3.47 17.99 -14.27
N ASP A 230 -4.60 18.37 -14.87
CA ASP A 230 -5.87 17.64 -14.72
C ASP A 230 -5.70 16.17 -15.12
N ARG A 231 -4.96 15.90 -16.21
CA ARG A 231 -4.66 14.53 -16.66
C ARG A 231 -3.94 13.70 -15.59
N LEU A 232 -2.86 14.24 -15.03
CA LEU A 232 -2.07 13.53 -14.02
C LEU A 232 -2.91 13.24 -12.77
N VAL A 233 -3.66 14.23 -12.33
CA VAL A 233 -4.49 14.14 -11.13
C VAL A 233 -5.62 13.11 -11.32
N ASP A 234 -6.31 13.15 -12.46
CA ASP A 234 -7.41 12.23 -12.80
C ASP A 234 -6.94 10.78 -12.99
N ASP A 235 -5.67 10.58 -13.39
CA ASP A 235 -5.07 9.25 -13.56
C ASP A 235 -4.61 8.64 -12.22
N LEU A 236 -4.27 9.47 -11.22
CA LEU A 236 -3.72 9.03 -9.93
C LEU A 236 -4.73 9.03 -8.79
N VAL A 237 -5.87 9.70 -8.95
CA VAL A 237 -6.96 9.74 -7.97
C VAL A 237 -8.28 9.48 -8.71
N PHE A 238 -8.97 8.40 -8.35
CA PHE A 238 -10.28 8.11 -8.92
C PHE A 238 -11.35 8.82 -8.12
N TRP A 239 -11.95 9.84 -8.70
CA TRP A 239 -13.00 10.62 -8.08
C TRP A 239 -14.34 10.47 -8.80
N GLY A 240 -15.43 10.70 -8.09
CA GLY A 240 -16.80 10.60 -8.59
C GLY A 240 -17.79 10.03 -7.57
N ASP A 241 -18.90 9.53 -8.09
CA ASP A 241 -19.83 8.72 -7.31
C ASP A 241 -19.30 7.28 -7.11
N LEU A 242 -20.00 6.50 -6.29
CA LEU A 242 -19.59 5.14 -5.95
C LEU A 242 -19.43 4.25 -7.20
N ASP A 243 -20.36 4.30 -8.13
CA ASP A 243 -20.35 3.45 -9.32
C ASP A 243 -19.17 3.78 -10.23
N THR A 244 -18.87 5.06 -10.39
CA THR A 244 -17.70 5.56 -11.14
C THR A 244 -16.40 5.09 -10.52
N ILE A 245 -16.25 5.23 -9.20
CA ILE A 245 -15.05 4.81 -8.45
C ILE A 245 -14.87 3.29 -8.57
N VAL A 246 -15.90 2.52 -8.32
CA VAL A 246 -15.87 1.05 -8.40
C VAL A 246 -15.46 0.58 -9.80
N ALA A 247 -16.06 1.14 -10.84
CA ALA A 247 -15.72 0.80 -12.23
C ALA A 247 -14.25 1.06 -12.55
N LYS A 248 -13.69 2.18 -12.09
CA LYS A 248 -12.27 2.52 -12.29
C LYS A 248 -11.33 1.60 -11.52
N LEU A 249 -11.68 1.22 -10.27
CA LEU A 249 -10.87 0.30 -9.46
C LEU A 249 -10.75 -1.08 -10.11
N HIS A 250 -11.82 -1.58 -10.74
CA HIS A 250 -11.78 -2.83 -11.50
C HIS A 250 -10.77 -2.79 -12.66
N GLY A 251 -10.49 -1.61 -13.23
CA GLY A 251 -9.47 -1.44 -14.26
C GLY A 251 -8.08 -1.94 -13.85
N HIS A 252 -7.69 -1.82 -12.58
CA HIS A 252 -6.42 -2.38 -12.08
C HIS A 252 -6.44 -3.92 -12.07
N LEU A 253 -7.57 -4.53 -11.69
CA LEU A 253 -7.71 -5.98 -11.72
C LEU A 253 -7.69 -6.52 -13.15
N ASP A 254 -8.34 -5.82 -14.06
CA ASP A 254 -8.36 -6.16 -15.50
C ASP A 254 -6.96 -5.99 -16.12
N ALA A 255 -6.15 -5.06 -15.61
CA ALA A 255 -4.76 -4.86 -15.98
C ALA A 255 -3.79 -5.85 -15.31
N GLY A 256 -4.29 -6.79 -14.52
CA GLY A 256 -3.52 -7.89 -13.94
C GLY A 256 -3.10 -7.71 -12.49
N ALA A 257 -3.64 -6.75 -11.73
CA ALA A 257 -3.49 -6.73 -10.29
C ALA A 257 -4.21 -7.93 -9.66
N ASP A 258 -3.61 -8.54 -8.65
CA ASP A 258 -4.27 -9.58 -7.83
C ASP A 258 -5.14 -8.95 -6.75
N HIS A 259 -4.76 -7.75 -6.30
CA HIS A 259 -5.40 -7.05 -5.21
C HIS A 259 -5.28 -5.54 -5.39
N VAL A 260 -6.33 -4.81 -5.02
CA VAL A 260 -6.34 -3.35 -4.97
C VAL A 260 -6.60 -2.89 -3.53
N GLY A 261 -5.62 -2.23 -2.94
CA GLY A 261 -5.75 -1.51 -1.67
C GLY A 261 -6.35 -0.13 -1.91
N VAL A 262 -7.58 0.08 -1.46
CA VAL A 262 -8.33 1.32 -1.71
C VAL A 262 -8.01 2.34 -0.63
N GLN A 263 -7.48 3.49 -1.02
CA GLN A 263 -7.20 4.62 -0.12
C GLN A 263 -8.27 5.69 -0.28
N VAL A 264 -9.12 5.88 0.71
CA VAL A 264 -10.07 7.02 0.73
C VAL A 264 -9.32 8.28 1.14
N ILE A 265 -9.46 9.34 0.35
CA ILE A 265 -8.87 10.66 0.62
C ILE A 265 -9.97 11.74 0.70
N GLY A 266 -9.59 12.96 1.10
CA GLY A 266 -10.53 14.07 1.24
C GLY A 266 -11.43 13.94 2.48
N VAL A 267 -10.99 13.19 3.47
CA VAL A 267 -11.63 13.13 4.79
C VAL A 267 -11.11 14.31 5.62
N GLU A 268 -12.02 15.04 6.25
CA GLU A 268 -11.65 16.19 7.06
C GLU A 268 -10.79 15.80 8.27
N PRO A 269 -9.84 16.63 8.70
CA PRO A 269 -9.00 16.35 9.85
C PRO A 269 -9.82 16.02 11.11
N GLY A 270 -9.56 14.86 11.71
CA GLY A 270 -10.27 14.37 12.89
C GLY A 270 -11.55 13.59 12.61
N GLU A 271 -11.97 13.51 11.35
CA GLU A 271 -13.04 12.60 10.92
C GLU A 271 -12.47 11.23 10.52
N SER A 272 -13.35 10.26 10.33
CA SER A 272 -13.00 8.89 9.95
C SER A 272 -13.51 8.56 8.56
N ALA A 273 -12.72 7.83 7.77
CA ALA A 273 -13.13 7.27 6.49
C ALA A 273 -14.15 6.12 6.61
N MET A 274 -14.52 5.67 7.80
CA MET A 274 -15.46 4.57 8.04
C MET A 274 -16.76 4.65 7.22
N PRO A 275 -17.44 5.83 7.08
CA PRO A 275 -18.65 5.92 6.26
C PRO A 275 -18.42 5.55 4.79
N TYR A 276 -17.25 5.86 4.25
CA TYR A 276 -16.89 5.53 2.88
C TYR A 276 -16.52 4.04 2.72
N TRP A 277 -15.82 3.46 3.69
CA TRP A 277 -15.48 2.04 3.68
C TRP A 277 -16.72 1.15 3.80
N ARG A 278 -17.75 1.56 4.57
CA ARG A 278 -19.05 0.87 4.59
C ARG A 278 -19.70 0.85 3.21
N ARG A 279 -19.75 1.99 2.52
CA ARG A 279 -20.31 2.09 1.16
C ARG A 279 -19.52 1.28 0.13
N LEU A 280 -18.19 1.31 0.21
CA LEU A 280 -17.31 0.51 -0.67
C LEU A 280 -17.49 -0.99 -0.42
N ALA A 281 -17.63 -1.43 0.83
CA ALA A 281 -17.86 -2.83 1.18
C ALA A 281 -19.09 -3.41 0.49
N GLU A 282 -20.19 -2.66 0.46
CA GLU A 282 -21.45 -3.08 -0.18
C GLU A 282 -21.31 -3.38 -1.69
N SER A 283 -20.33 -2.73 -2.35
CA SER A 283 -20.14 -2.78 -3.81
C SER A 283 -18.94 -3.61 -4.24
N LEU A 284 -17.90 -3.71 -3.41
CA LEU A 284 -16.63 -4.35 -3.77
C LEU A 284 -16.49 -5.77 -3.21
N LEU A 285 -17.19 -6.07 -2.09
CA LEU A 285 -17.03 -7.35 -1.41
C LEU A 285 -18.13 -8.34 -1.82
N PRO A 286 -17.79 -9.64 -1.89
CA PRO A 286 -18.79 -10.67 -2.15
C PRO A 286 -19.82 -10.71 -0.99
N ARG A 287 -21.10 -10.84 -1.36
CA ARG A 287 -22.18 -11.02 -0.38
C ARG A 287 -22.21 -12.43 0.15
#